data_43e69fe343848be46b8013169e10fe27
#
_entry.id   43e69fe343848be46b8013169e10fe27
#
_cell.length_a   1.000
_cell.length_b   1.000
_cell.length_c   1.000
_cell.angle_alpha   90.00
_cell.angle_beta   90.00
_cell.angle_gamma   90.00
#
_symmetry.space_group_name_H-M   'P 1'
#
loop_
_entity.id
_entity.type
_entity.pdbx_description
1 polymer ?
#
loop_
_entity_poly.entity_id
_entity_poly.type
_entity_poly.pdbx_seq_one_letter_code
_entity_poly.pdbx_strand_id
1 'polypeptide(L)'
;MCLILFAYHAHPEYKLIVAANRDEFYQRSTAPAHFWEDQPAILGGRDLEKMGTWMGVTTTGRYAALTNYRDPKESSAGKSSRGELVANYLKGTALPETFMVETAEAREKYPGYNLLAGDSAGLFYYSNIENKVHRVEPGIHGLSNHLLNTDWPKVTKGREGLKTIIDQSKESGPGEKEMIDELFALLQDADPAPDELLPKTGISREWERLLSPLFIKSEDYGTRSSTVFLMSERHIKYVERVFTNGEQKTSEYTISLQ
;
A
#
# COMPACT_ATOMS: atom_id res chain seq x y z
N MET A 1 7.83 5.84 -4.02
CA MET A 1 7.97 4.50 -3.38
C MET A 1 6.85 4.36 -2.38
N CYS A 2 6.58 3.16 -1.82
CA CYS A 2 5.50 2.97 -0.85
C CYS A 2 5.88 1.88 0.14
N LEU A 3 5.19 1.87 1.29
CA LEU A 3 5.19 0.78 2.25
C LEU A 3 3.74 0.36 2.46
N ILE A 4 3.46 -0.93 2.37
CA ILE A 4 2.16 -1.52 2.66
C ILE A 4 2.37 -2.63 3.68
N LEU A 5 1.89 -2.42 4.89
CA LEU A 5 1.81 -3.42 5.94
C LEU A 5 0.37 -3.93 5.98
N PHE A 6 0.17 -5.24 6.04
CA PHE A 6 -1.19 -5.76 6.10
C PHE A 6 -1.31 -7.06 6.87
N ALA A 7 -2.45 -7.21 7.54
CA ALA A 7 -2.90 -8.43 8.20
C ALA A 7 -4.06 -9.01 7.39
N TYR A 8 -3.88 -10.21 6.85
CA TYR A 8 -4.88 -10.91 6.05
C TYR A 8 -5.40 -12.13 6.81
N HIS A 9 -6.69 -12.18 7.09
CA HIS A 9 -7.31 -13.21 7.93
C HIS A 9 -6.56 -13.49 9.25
N ALA A 10 -5.95 -12.46 9.83
CA ALA A 10 -5.17 -12.54 11.05
C ALA A 10 -5.85 -11.85 12.25
N HIS A 11 -7.07 -11.33 12.08
CA HIS A 11 -7.90 -10.71 13.11
C HIS A 11 -9.31 -11.33 13.10
N PRO A 12 -10.00 -11.52 14.27
CA PRO A 12 -11.30 -12.16 14.31
C PRO A 12 -12.41 -11.37 13.61
N GLU A 13 -12.36 -10.05 13.61
CA GLU A 13 -13.39 -9.17 13.02
C GLU A 13 -13.04 -8.70 11.61
N TYR A 14 -11.76 -8.50 11.31
CA TYR A 14 -11.32 -7.91 10.05
C TYR A 14 -10.62 -8.93 9.17
N LYS A 15 -11.16 -9.14 7.97
CA LYS A 15 -10.54 -9.97 6.93
C LYS A 15 -9.22 -9.41 6.44
N LEU A 16 -9.16 -8.08 6.33
CA LEU A 16 -8.00 -7.35 5.86
C LEU A 16 -7.84 -6.06 6.66
N ILE A 17 -6.67 -5.88 7.25
CA ILE A 17 -6.21 -4.65 7.88
C ILE A 17 -5.00 -4.19 7.09
N VAL A 18 -4.99 -2.94 6.66
CA VAL A 18 -3.88 -2.34 5.92
C VAL A 18 -3.43 -1.07 6.61
N ALA A 19 -2.13 -0.92 6.77
CA ALA A 19 -1.46 0.32 7.17
C ALA A 19 -0.39 0.64 6.13
N ALA A 20 -0.53 1.76 5.41
CA ALA A 20 0.31 2.05 4.26
C ALA A 20 0.78 3.50 4.21
N ASN A 21 2.02 3.70 3.77
CA ASN A 21 2.60 5.00 3.45
C ASN A 21 2.84 5.13 1.94
N ARG A 22 2.37 6.21 1.35
CA ARG A 22 2.71 6.63 0.00
C ARG A 22 3.87 7.60 0.03
N ASP A 23 5.01 7.17 -0.51
CA ASP A 23 6.20 8.01 -0.62
C ASP A 23 6.36 8.47 -2.08
N GLU A 24 6.46 9.77 -2.30
CA GLU A 24 6.52 10.37 -3.63
C GLU A 24 7.18 11.76 -3.57
N PHE A 25 7.65 12.25 -4.71
CA PHE A 25 8.09 13.63 -4.86
C PHE A 25 6.95 14.61 -4.55
N TYR A 26 7.25 15.66 -3.79
CA TYR A 26 6.25 16.65 -3.36
C TYR A 26 5.63 17.41 -4.53
N GLN A 27 6.35 17.55 -5.65
CA GLN A 27 5.88 18.22 -6.88
C GLN A 27 4.78 17.41 -7.62
N ARG A 28 4.69 16.07 -7.38
CA ARG A 28 3.74 15.24 -8.12
C ARG A 28 2.30 15.59 -7.71
N SER A 29 1.53 16.06 -8.67
CA SER A 29 0.15 16.45 -8.43
C SER A 29 -0.73 15.24 -8.09
N THR A 30 -1.43 15.28 -6.94
CA THR A 30 -2.18 14.16 -6.40
C THR A 30 -3.41 14.66 -5.65
N ALA A 31 -4.57 14.04 -5.87
CA ALA A 31 -5.76 14.24 -5.03
C ALA A 31 -5.75 13.27 -3.84
N PRO A 32 -6.17 13.72 -2.64
CA PRO A 32 -6.44 12.86 -1.50
C PRO A 32 -7.49 11.79 -1.81
N ALA A 33 -7.64 10.82 -0.91
CA ALA A 33 -8.70 9.82 -1.03
C ALA A 33 -10.08 10.49 -1.08
N HIS A 34 -10.85 10.10 -2.08
CA HIS A 34 -12.25 10.52 -2.30
C HIS A 34 -12.94 9.48 -3.17
N PHE A 35 -14.27 9.48 -3.20
CA PHE A 35 -15.01 8.76 -4.23
C PHE A 35 -14.80 9.44 -5.57
N TRP A 36 -14.36 8.68 -6.60
CA TRP A 36 -14.05 9.28 -7.89
C TRP A 36 -15.31 9.72 -8.64
N GLU A 37 -15.30 10.93 -9.19
CA GLU A 37 -16.44 11.46 -9.93
C GLU A 37 -16.80 10.63 -11.16
N ASP A 38 -15.77 10.12 -11.88
CA ASP A 38 -15.90 9.28 -13.08
C ASP A 38 -16.17 7.80 -12.75
N GLN A 39 -15.97 7.38 -11.49
CA GLN A 39 -16.17 6.01 -11.00
C GLN A 39 -16.64 6.04 -9.52
N PRO A 40 -17.91 6.40 -9.24
CA PRO A 40 -18.38 6.64 -7.88
C PRO A 40 -18.33 5.46 -6.92
N ALA A 41 -18.13 4.25 -7.45
CA ALA A 41 -17.92 3.06 -6.63
C ALA A 41 -16.49 2.94 -6.09
N ILE A 42 -15.54 3.74 -6.56
CA ILE A 42 -14.12 3.66 -6.17
C ILE A 42 -13.78 4.75 -5.18
N LEU A 43 -13.24 4.36 -4.04
CA LEU A 43 -12.63 5.23 -3.03
C LEU A 43 -11.10 5.04 -3.06
N GLY A 44 -10.36 6.12 -3.22
CA GLY A 44 -8.89 6.13 -3.19
C GLY A 44 -8.33 7.48 -3.63
N GLY A 45 -7.06 7.71 -3.33
CA GLY A 45 -6.34 8.86 -3.85
C GLY A 45 -6.16 8.76 -5.36
N ARG A 46 -5.85 9.89 -6.01
CA ARG A 46 -5.69 9.91 -7.46
C ARG A 46 -4.43 10.64 -7.90
N ASP A 47 -3.67 10.03 -8.77
CA ASP A 47 -2.58 10.67 -9.49
C ASP A 47 -3.17 11.58 -10.57
N LEU A 48 -3.01 12.88 -10.44
CA LEU A 48 -3.61 13.85 -11.36
C LEU A 48 -2.81 14.04 -12.65
N GLU A 49 -1.60 13.44 -12.76
CA GLU A 49 -0.80 13.48 -13.99
C GLU A 49 -1.15 12.31 -14.92
N LYS A 50 -1.40 11.14 -14.37
CA LYS A 50 -1.64 9.89 -15.11
C LYS A 50 -3.03 9.28 -14.89
N MET A 51 -3.86 9.90 -14.05
CA MET A 51 -5.24 9.50 -13.74
C MET A 51 -5.40 8.07 -13.20
N GLY A 52 -4.30 7.50 -12.68
CA GLY A 52 -4.29 6.22 -11.96
C GLY A 52 -4.30 6.40 -10.44
N THR A 53 -4.03 5.32 -9.73
CA THR A 53 -3.89 5.33 -8.27
C THR A 53 -2.86 4.30 -7.79
N TRP A 54 -2.39 4.45 -6.55
CA TRP A 54 -1.48 3.49 -5.91
C TRP A 54 -2.22 2.52 -4.99
N MET A 55 -3.41 2.89 -4.49
CA MET A 55 -4.27 2.07 -3.63
C MET A 55 -5.71 2.59 -3.68
N GLY A 56 -6.65 1.68 -3.58
CA GLY A 56 -8.06 2.00 -3.47
C GLY A 56 -8.93 0.78 -3.16
N VAL A 57 -10.19 1.08 -2.87
CA VAL A 57 -11.23 0.09 -2.61
C VAL A 57 -12.49 0.44 -3.38
N THR A 58 -13.38 -0.53 -3.57
CA THR A 58 -14.71 -0.29 -4.13
C THR A 58 -15.79 -0.48 -3.07
N THR A 59 -16.97 0.06 -3.35
CA THR A 59 -18.17 -0.19 -2.53
C THR A 59 -18.62 -1.65 -2.52
N THR A 60 -18.06 -2.48 -3.39
CA THR A 60 -18.30 -3.95 -3.43
C THR A 60 -17.20 -4.78 -2.76
N GLY A 61 -16.25 -4.12 -2.08
CA GLY A 61 -15.19 -4.82 -1.34
C GLY A 61 -13.99 -5.27 -2.18
N ARG A 62 -13.82 -4.78 -3.42
CA ARG A 62 -12.57 -4.99 -4.17
C ARG A 62 -11.49 -4.07 -3.60
N TYR A 63 -10.29 -4.59 -3.46
CA TYR A 63 -9.11 -3.86 -2.99
C TYR A 63 -7.95 -4.07 -3.96
N ALA A 64 -7.21 -3.01 -4.24
CA ALA A 64 -5.93 -3.13 -4.92
C ALA A 64 -4.95 -2.07 -4.46
N ALA A 65 -3.68 -2.44 -4.46
CA ALA A 65 -2.57 -1.55 -4.14
C ALA A 65 -1.30 -1.96 -4.88
N LEU A 66 -0.39 -1.01 -5.09
CA LEU A 66 0.90 -1.28 -5.72
C LEU A 66 2.06 -0.60 -5.00
N THR A 67 3.24 -1.19 -5.16
CA THR A 67 4.52 -0.52 -4.90
C THR A 67 5.41 -0.61 -6.12
N ASN A 68 6.30 0.37 -6.28
CA ASN A 68 7.36 0.28 -7.27
C ASN A 68 8.39 -0.77 -6.82
N TYR A 69 8.95 -1.52 -7.74
CA TYR A 69 10.17 -2.29 -7.48
C TYR A 69 11.38 -1.34 -7.62
N ARG A 70 12.35 -1.43 -6.70
CA ARG A 70 13.55 -0.58 -6.72
C ARG A 70 14.62 -1.20 -7.58
N ASP A 71 14.73 -0.74 -8.81
CA ASP A 71 15.84 -1.02 -9.71
C ASP A 71 16.36 0.30 -10.30
N PRO A 72 17.53 0.81 -9.85
CA PRO A 72 18.09 2.06 -10.34
C PRO A 72 18.56 2.00 -11.81
N LYS A 73 18.66 0.80 -12.38
CA LYS A 73 19.05 0.60 -13.78
C LYS A 73 17.85 0.61 -14.73
N GLU A 74 16.64 0.50 -14.19
CA GLU A 74 15.44 0.43 -15.00
C GLU A 74 15.02 1.80 -15.52
N SER A 75 14.80 1.90 -16.84
CA SER A 75 14.21 3.07 -17.46
C SER A 75 12.69 2.95 -17.52
N SER A 76 11.99 4.02 -17.13
CA SER A 76 10.54 4.15 -17.33
C SER A 76 10.16 4.79 -18.67
N ALA A 77 11.13 5.15 -19.52
CA ALA A 77 10.88 5.79 -20.81
C ALA A 77 10.08 4.84 -21.72
N GLY A 78 8.99 5.34 -22.29
CA GLY A 78 8.12 4.59 -23.19
C GLY A 78 7.21 3.55 -22.50
N LYS A 79 7.26 3.44 -21.17
CA LYS A 79 6.41 2.51 -20.40
C LYS A 79 5.14 3.19 -19.87
N SER A 80 4.10 2.39 -19.67
CA SER A 80 2.84 2.81 -19.05
C SER A 80 2.98 3.13 -17.57
N SER A 81 2.02 3.91 -17.05
CA SER A 81 1.96 4.19 -15.62
C SER A 81 1.46 2.97 -14.84
N ARG A 82 2.23 2.54 -13.84
CA ARG A 82 1.83 1.44 -12.94
C ARG A 82 0.49 1.68 -12.26
N GLY A 83 0.15 2.96 -11.96
CA GLY A 83 -1.11 3.32 -11.31
C GLY A 83 -2.37 2.95 -12.10
N GLU A 84 -2.25 2.73 -13.42
CA GLU A 84 -3.38 2.25 -14.23
C GLU A 84 -3.76 0.80 -13.89
N LEU A 85 -2.82 -0.03 -13.44
CA LEU A 85 -3.08 -1.42 -13.04
C LEU A 85 -4.08 -1.48 -11.87
N VAL A 86 -3.86 -0.68 -10.83
CA VAL A 86 -4.79 -0.58 -9.70
C VAL A 86 -6.14 -0.04 -10.16
N ALA A 87 -6.14 1.06 -10.94
CA ALA A 87 -7.37 1.66 -11.44
C ALA A 87 -8.17 0.69 -12.32
N ASN A 88 -7.50 -0.06 -13.20
CA ASN A 88 -8.14 -1.04 -14.10
C ASN A 88 -8.76 -2.20 -13.32
N TYR A 89 -8.07 -2.71 -12.29
CA TYR A 89 -8.64 -3.74 -11.43
C TYR A 89 -9.89 -3.24 -10.70
N LEU A 90 -9.84 -2.06 -10.10
CA LEU A 90 -10.96 -1.50 -9.34
C LEU A 90 -12.17 -1.16 -10.22
N LYS A 91 -11.95 -0.74 -11.47
CA LYS A 91 -13.00 -0.47 -12.48
C LYS A 91 -13.60 -1.75 -13.07
N GLY A 92 -12.83 -2.81 -13.11
CA GLY A 92 -13.19 -4.08 -13.77
C GLY A 92 -14.02 -5.00 -12.87
N THR A 93 -14.41 -6.12 -13.46
CA THR A 93 -15.18 -7.18 -12.78
C THR A 93 -14.45 -8.54 -12.79
N ALA A 94 -13.25 -8.60 -13.38
CA ALA A 94 -12.44 -9.82 -13.40
C ALA A 94 -12.10 -10.29 -11.99
N LEU A 95 -12.07 -11.60 -11.76
CA LEU A 95 -11.58 -12.16 -10.49
C LEU A 95 -10.12 -11.76 -10.26
N PRO A 96 -9.67 -11.62 -9.01
CA PRO A 96 -8.30 -11.18 -8.71
C PRO A 96 -7.23 -12.03 -9.40
N GLU A 97 -7.35 -13.35 -9.35
CA GLU A 97 -6.38 -14.26 -9.96
C GLU A 97 -6.34 -14.12 -11.49
N THR A 98 -7.50 -14.07 -12.13
CA THR A 98 -7.60 -13.85 -13.58
C THR A 98 -6.94 -12.55 -13.99
N PHE A 99 -7.23 -11.46 -13.26
CA PHE A 99 -6.62 -10.16 -13.52
C PHE A 99 -5.09 -10.18 -13.38
N MET A 100 -4.56 -10.90 -12.38
CA MET A 100 -3.10 -11.05 -12.20
C MET A 100 -2.45 -11.82 -13.36
N VAL A 101 -3.10 -12.87 -13.86
CA VAL A 101 -2.62 -13.65 -15.02
C VAL A 101 -2.60 -12.78 -16.29
N GLU A 102 -3.68 -12.05 -16.59
CA GLU A 102 -3.75 -11.12 -17.71
C GLU A 102 -2.70 -9.99 -17.59
N THR A 103 -2.49 -9.50 -16.37
CA THR A 103 -1.46 -8.48 -16.08
C THR A 103 -0.05 -9.03 -16.33
N ALA A 104 0.20 -10.30 -16.01
CA ALA A 104 1.48 -10.96 -16.25
C ALA A 104 1.82 -11.08 -17.74
N GLU A 105 0.85 -11.28 -18.61
CA GLU A 105 1.03 -11.29 -20.06
C GLU A 105 1.49 -9.92 -20.61
N ALA A 106 1.06 -8.84 -19.95
CA ALA A 106 1.37 -7.48 -20.35
C ALA A 106 2.53 -6.84 -19.52
N ARG A 107 3.29 -7.62 -18.75
CA ARG A 107 4.28 -7.16 -17.76
C ARG A 107 5.32 -6.19 -18.31
N GLU A 108 5.76 -6.37 -19.54
CA GLU A 108 6.81 -5.55 -20.17
C GLU A 108 6.37 -4.11 -20.48
N LYS A 109 5.05 -3.85 -20.46
CA LYS A 109 4.50 -2.50 -20.64
C LYS A 109 4.81 -1.56 -19.48
N TYR A 110 5.21 -2.09 -18.32
CA TYR A 110 5.37 -1.33 -17.09
C TYR A 110 6.80 -1.41 -16.58
N PRO A 111 7.29 -0.35 -15.88
CA PRO A 111 8.48 -0.48 -15.04
C PRO A 111 8.22 -1.47 -13.90
N GLY A 112 9.29 -1.90 -13.21
CA GLY A 112 9.21 -2.85 -12.09
C GLY A 112 8.16 -2.47 -11.04
N TYR A 113 7.29 -3.42 -10.69
CA TYR A 113 6.22 -3.22 -9.71
C TYR A 113 5.88 -4.50 -8.95
N ASN A 114 5.21 -4.27 -7.83
CA ASN A 114 4.46 -5.24 -7.06
C ASN A 114 2.99 -4.82 -7.05
N LEU A 115 2.08 -5.76 -7.23
CA LEU A 115 0.64 -5.53 -7.24
C LEU A 115 -0.04 -6.47 -6.25
N LEU A 116 -0.90 -5.90 -5.41
CA LEU A 116 -1.87 -6.63 -4.60
C LEU A 116 -3.25 -6.37 -5.20
N ALA A 117 -4.07 -7.41 -5.38
CA ALA A 117 -5.48 -7.28 -5.72
C ALA A 117 -6.29 -8.37 -5.05
N GLY A 118 -7.46 -8.02 -4.55
CA GLY A 118 -8.32 -8.94 -3.84
C GLY A 118 -9.78 -8.51 -3.81
N ASP A 119 -10.63 -9.49 -3.49
CA ASP A 119 -12.06 -9.35 -3.22
C ASP A 119 -12.52 -10.47 -2.27
N SER A 120 -13.80 -10.83 -2.29
CA SER A 120 -14.33 -11.94 -1.49
C SER A 120 -13.74 -13.31 -1.86
N ALA A 121 -13.17 -13.48 -3.07
CA ALA A 121 -12.56 -14.74 -3.53
C ALA A 121 -11.13 -14.94 -2.98
N GLY A 122 -10.46 -13.88 -2.56
CA GLY A 122 -9.13 -13.94 -1.99
C GLY A 122 -8.26 -12.71 -2.28
N LEU A 123 -7.07 -12.72 -1.72
CA LEU A 123 -6.04 -11.72 -1.96
C LEU A 123 -4.89 -12.36 -2.74
N PHE A 124 -4.45 -11.69 -3.80
CA PHE A 124 -3.38 -12.15 -4.67
C PHE A 124 -2.28 -11.10 -4.78
N TYR A 125 -1.06 -11.59 -4.94
CA TYR A 125 0.15 -10.82 -5.15
C TYR A 125 0.81 -11.20 -6.45
N TYR A 126 1.30 -10.20 -7.19
CA TYR A 126 2.11 -10.38 -8.38
C TYR A 126 3.24 -9.35 -8.43
N SER A 127 4.42 -9.77 -8.83
CA SER A 127 5.52 -8.88 -9.21
C SER A 127 5.97 -9.20 -10.63
N ASN A 128 6.10 -8.17 -11.50
CA ASN A 128 6.61 -8.36 -12.85
C ASN A 128 8.10 -8.72 -12.89
N ILE A 129 8.80 -8.60 -11.77
CA ILE A 129 10.21 -9.02 -11.63
C ILE A 129 10.29 -10.53 -11.38
N GLU A 130 9.51 -11.06 -10.43
CA GLU A 130 9.45 -12.50 -10.16
C GLU A 130 8.64 -13.23 -11.24
N ASN A 131 7.69 -12.53 -11.85
CA ASN A 131 6.75 -13.05 -12.87
C ASN A 131 5.98 -14.28 -12.39
N LYS A 132 5.48 -14.23 -11.17
CA LYS A 132 4.71 -15.31 -10.57
C LYS A 132 3.51 -14.74 -9.80
N VAL A 133 2.34 -15.31 -10.02
CA VAL A 133 1.13 -14.99 -9.26
C VAL A 133 1.10 -15.86 -8.01
N HIS A 134 0.88 -15.24 -6.86
CA HIS A 134 0.76 -15.90 -5.57
C HIS A 134 -0.59 -15.59 -4.95
N ARG A 135 -1.27 -16.59 -4.44
CA ARG A 135 -2.34 -16.38 -3.48
C ARG A 135 -1.70 -16.01 -2.14
N VAL A 136 -2.16 -14.94 -1.53
CA VAL A 136 -1.65 -14.52 -0.22
C VAL A 136 -2.22 -15.42 0.87
N GLU A 137 -1.35 -15.98 1.69
CA GLU A 137 -1.75 -16.82 2.82
C GLU A 137 -2.20 -15.94 4.00
N PRO A 138 -3.09 -16.44 4.89
CA PRO A 138 -3.42 -15.74 6.12
C PRO A 138 -2.18 -15.42 6.95
N GLY A 139 -2.10 -14.19 7.50
CA GLY A 139 -0.94 -13.77 8.31
C GLY A 139 -0.64 -12.28 8.25
N ILE A 140 0.53 -11.93 8.78
CA ILE A 140 1.06 -10.56 8.81
C ILE A 140 2.11 -10.41 7.71
N HIS A 141 1.91 -9.44 6.83
CA HIS A 141 2.71 -9.23 5.65
C HIS A 141 3.22 -7.79 5.55
N GLY A 142 4.31 -7.62 4.81
CA GLY A 142 4.85 -6.31 4.49
C GLY A 142 5.40 -6.27 3.06
N LEU A 143 5.08 -5.22 2.35
CA LEU A 143 5.49 -4.99 0.97
C LEU A 143 6.04 -3.58 0.84
N SER A 144 7.27 -3.48 0.35
CA SER A 144 7.87 -2.21 0.01
C SER A 144 8.39 -2.24 -1.44
N ASN A 145 9.62 -1.90 -1.67
CA ASN A 145 10.18 -1.72 -3.01
C ASN A 145 11.03 -2.91 -3.47
N HIS A 146 10.76 -4.07 -2.92
CA HIS A 146 11.26 -5.38 -3.29
C HIS A 146 10.10 -6.38 -3.23
N LEU A 147 10.36 -7.68 -3.32
CA LEU A 147 9.31 -8.71 -3.27
C LEU A 147 8.58 -8.73 -1.91
N LEU A 148 7.40 -9.34 -1.89
CA LEU A 148 6.58 -9.49 -0.69
C LEU A 148 7.39 -10.12 0.46
N ASN A 149 7.30 -9.54 1.65
CA ASN A 149 7.96 -10.00 2.87
C ASN A 149 9.50 -10.01 2.81
N THR A 150 10.12 -9.28 1.89
CA THR A 150 11.58 -9.12 1.90
C THR A 150 12.03 -8.47 3.21
N ASP A 151 13.07 -9.02 3.86
CA ASP A 151 13.58 -8.59 5.17
C ASP A 151 14.36 -7.27 5.13
N TRP A 152 13.76 -6.24 4.53
CA TRP A 152 14.26 -4.88 4.65
C TRP A 152 13.88 -4.30 6.01
N PRO A 153 14.73 -3.46 6.65
CA PRO A 153 14.50 -2.97 8.00
C PRO A 153 13.10 -2.42 8.23
N LYS A 154 12.59 -1.56 7.33
CA LYS A 154 11.24 -1.00 7.47
C LYS A 154 10.11 -2.03 7.30
N VAL A 155 10.34 -3.09 6.52
CA VAL A 155 9.37 -4.18 6.34
C VAL A 155 9.33 -5.04 7.59
N THR A 156 10.49 -5.43 8.12
CA THR A 156 10.60 -6.22 9.34
C THR A 156 10.02 -5.47 10.54
N LYS A 157 10.49 -4.23 10.80
CA LYS A 157 10.00 -3.37 11.89
C LYS A 157 8.49 -3.14 11.78
N GLY A 158 8.01 -2.85 10.57
CA GLY A 158 6.59 -2.61 10.32
C GLY A 158 5.73 -3.84 10.57
N ARG A 159 6.16 -5.02 10.12
CA ARG A 159 5.45 -6.30 10.35
C ARG A 159 5.39 -6.66 11.84
N GLU A 160 6.48 -6.47 12.57
CA GLU A 160 6.54 -6.71 14.01
C GLU A 160 5.60 -5.74 14.77
N GLY A 161 5.62 -4.45 14.42
CA GLY A 161 4.71 -3.45 14.99
C GLY A 161 3.25 -3.77 14.68
N LEU A 162 2.92 -4.08 13.42
CA LEU A 162 1.57 -4.49 13.03
C LEU A 162 1.12 -5.74 13.80
N LYS A 163 1.99 -6.76 13.93
CA LYS A 163 1.70 -7.96 14.68
C LYS A 163 1.36 -7.64 16.14
N THR A 164 2.15 -6.79 16.78
CA THR A 164 1.92 -6.37 18.17
C THR A 164 0.56 -5.71 18.34
N ILE A 165 0.20 -4.76 17.47
CA ILE A 165 -1.10 -4.08 17.50
C ILE A 165 -2.25 -5.08 17.31
N ILE A 166 -2.14 -5.99 16.33
CA ILE A 166 -3.15 -7.02 16.08
C ILE A 166 -3.32 -7.98 17.27
N ASP A 167 -2.23 -8.40 17.89
CA ASP A 167 -2.30 -9.31 19.03
C ASP A 167 -2.91 -8.62 20.26
N GLN A 168 -2.54 -7.36 20.53
CA GLN A 168 -3.15 -6.56 21.60
C GLN A 168 -4.65 -6.35 21.38
N SER A 169 -5.07 -6.08 20.14
CA SER A 169 -6.50 -5.87 19.82
C SER A 169 -7.36 -7.11 20.07
N LYS A 170 -6.80 -8.31 19.94
CA LYS A 170 -7.49 -9.57 20.25
C LYS A 170 -7.68 -9.80 21.75
N GLU A 171 -6.71 -9.37 22.58
CA GLU A 171 -6.69 -9.65 24.02
C GLU A 171 -7.51 -8.64 24.84
N SER A 172 -7.36 -7.36 24.55
CA SER A 172 -7.92 -6.28 25.37
C SER A 172 -9.13 -5.59 24.74
N GLY A 173 -9.45 -5.90 23.49
CA GLY A 173 -10.55 -5.26 22.76
C GLY A 173 -10.43 -3.74 22.68
N PRO A 174 -9.24 -3.13 22.33
CA PRO A 174 -9.21 -1.72 22.02
C PRO A 174 -10.24 -1.46 20.93
N GLY A 175 -10.96 -0.35 21.04
CA GLY A 175 -11.96 0.01 20.05
C GLY A 175 -11.32 0.22 18.68
N GLU A 176 -12.11 0.12 17.62
CA GLU A 176 -11.66 0.37 16.23
C GLU A 176 -10.83 1.65 16.10
N LYS A 177 -11.23 2.71 16.80
CA LYS A 177 -10.52 4.00 16.79
C LYS A 177 -9.11 3.90 17.38
N GLU A 178 -8.95 3.24 18.51
CA GLU A 178 -7.67 3.07 19.18
C GLU A 178 -6.71 2.28 18.29
N MET A 179 -7.15 1.19 17.68
CA MET A 179 -6.35 0.43 16.73
C MET A 179 -5.94 1.27 15.52
N ILE A 180 -6.83 2.11 14.98
CA ILE A 180 -6.51 3.03 13.89
C ILE A 180 -5.43 4.03 14.32
N ASP A 181 -5.53 4.59 15.52
CA ASP A 181 -4.55 5.55 16.03
C ASP A 181 -3.18 4.90 16.26
N GLU A 182 -3.12 3.67 16.77
CA GLU A 182 -1.88 2.89 16.92
C GLU A 182 -1.24 2.54 15.56
N LEU A 183 -2.04 2.17 14.56
CA LEU A 183 -1.56 1.91 13.20
C LEU A 183 -0.97 3.18 12.57
N PHE A 184 -1.57 4.34 12.79
CA PHE A 184 -1.00 5.61 12.36
C PHE A 184 0.27 5.97 13.12
N ALA A 185 0.34 5.69 14.41
CA ALA A 185 1.56 5.90 15.21
C ALA A 185 2.72 5.05 14.67
N LEU A 186 2.47 3.78 14.36
CA LEU A 186 3.44 2.90 13.70
C LEU A 186 3.94 3.48 12.37
N LEU A 187 3.01 3.95 11.52
CA LEU A 187 3.35 4.51 10.20
C LEU A 187 4.17 5.81 10.29
N GLN A 188 4.14 6.53 11.41
CA GLN A 188 4.88 7.79 11.62
C GLN A 188 6.33 7.59 12.10
N ASP A 189 6.78 6.35 12.27
CA ASP A 189 8.16 6.06 12.65
C ASP A 189 9.13 6.54 11.56
N ALA A 190 9.90 7.57 11.89
CA ALA A 190 10.85 8.22 11.00
C ALA A 190 12.31 7.87 11.32
N ASP A 191 12.56 6.91 12.21
CA ASP A 191 13.90 6.51 12.61
C ASP A 191 14.57 5.71 11.48
N PRO A 192 15.73 6.17 10.97
CA PRO A 192 16.47 5.43 9.95
C PRO A 192 17.04 4.13 10.50
N ALA A 193 17.14 3.14 9.66
CA ALA A 193 17.79 1.88 10.04
C ALA A 193 19.31 2.06 10.22
N PRO A 194 19.95 1.23 11.09
CA PRO A 194 21.40 1.14 11.18
C PRO A 194 22.03 0.83 9.80
N ASP A 195 23.17 1.44 9.53
CA ASP A 195 23.83 1.36 8.23
C ASP A 195 24.19 -0.07 7.78
N GLU A 196 24.50 -0.94 8.74
CA GLU A 196 24.81 -2.35 8.50
C GLU A 196 23.61 -3.18 8.03
N LEU A 197 22.39 -2.70 8.31
CA LEU A 197 21.13 -3.35 7.91
C LEU A 197 20.56 -2.79 6.60
N LEU A 198 21.15 -1.71 6.06
CA LEU A 198 20.65 -1.11 4.82
C LEU A 198 20.77 -2.08 3.64
N PRO A 199 19.76 -2.18 2.78
CA PRO A 199 19.83 -2.98 1.58
C PRO A 199 20.89 -2.42 0.61
N LYS A 200 21.36 -3.27 -0.31
CA LYS A 200 22.33 -2.90 -1.36
C LYS A 200 21.62 -2.99 -2.71
N THR A 201 20.80 -2.01 -3.04
CA THR A 201 19.99 -2.03 -4.26
C THR A 201 20.66 -1.32 -5.46
N GLY A 202 21.85 -0.72 -5.23
CA GLY A 202 22.61 -0.04 -6.28
C GLY A 202 22.42 1.49 -6.29
N ILE A 203 21.61 2.05 -5.37
CA ILE A 203 21.58 3.50 -5.09
C ILE A 203 22.66 3.86 -4.07
N SER A 204 22.91 5.18 -3.86
CA SER A 204 23.89 5.61 -2.86
C SER A 204 23.45 5.25 -1.44
N ARG A 205 24.44 5.15 -0.52
CA ARG A 205 24.16 4.79 0.88
C ARG A 205 23.31 5.85 1.57
N GLU A 206 23.48 7.11 1.22
CA GLU A 206 22.66 8.23 1.72
C GLU A 206 21.18 8.02 1.32
N TRP A 207 20.93 7.61 0.09
CA TRP A 207 19.58 7.28 -0.37
C TRP A 207 19.03 6.03 0.30
N GLU A 208 19.83 4.97 0.49
CA GLU A 208 19.37 3.78 1.24
C GLU A 208 18.96 4.15 2.66
N ARG A 209 19.74 5.01 3.35
CA ARG A 209 19.43 5.50 4.71
C ARG A 209 18.18 6.37 4.70
N LEU A 210 18.05 7.32 3.77
CA LEU A 210 16.87 8.20 3.63
C LEU A 210 15.57 7.40 3.43
N LEU A 211 15.65 6.30 2.69
CA LEU A 211 14.49 5.47 2.33
C LEU A 211 14.24 4.32 3.31
N SER A 212 15.03 4.20 4.38
CA SER A 212 14.95 3.09 5.34
C SER A 212 13.84 3.23 6.39
N PRO A 213 13.39 4.43 6.83
CA PRO A 213 12.29 4.58 7.78
C PRO A 213 10.95 4.15 7.18
N LEU A 214 9.95 3.93 8.07
CA LEU A 214 8.56 3.78 7.66
C LEU A 214 8.01 5.10 7.14
N PHE A 215 8.32 6.21 7.83
CA PHE A 215 7.95 7.57 7.44
C PHE A 215 9.16 8.33 6.89
N ILE A 216 9.11 8.75 5.65
CA ILE A 216 10.23 9.43 4.98
C ILE A 216 10.02 10.94 5.01
N LYS A 217 11.07 11.67 5.42
CA LYS A 217 11.12 13.15 5.40
C LYS A 217 12.38 13.61 4.70
N SER A 218 12.25 14.37 3.62
CA SER A 218 13.35 15.12 2.99
C SER A 218 12.82 16.38 2.33
N GLU A 219 13.65 17.13 1.63
CA GLU A 219 13.30 18.41 1.03
C GLU A 219 12.31 18.28 -0.14
N ASP A 220 12.55 17.35 -1.06
CA ASP A 220 11.75 17.19 -2.28
C ASP A 220 10.92 15.91 -2.34
N TYR A 221 11.20 14.95 -1.45
CA TYR A 221 10.66 13.61 -1.48
C TYR A 221 10.28 13.14 -0.06
N GLY A 222 9.18 12.43 0.07
CA GLY A 222 8.79 11.87 1.38
C GLY A 222 7.41 11.26 1.37
N THR A 223 6.97 10.90 2.58
CA THR A 223 5.63 10.35 2.80
C THR A 223 4.60 11.45 2.59
N ARG A 224 3.77 11.29 1.54
CA ARG A 224 2.70 12.22 1.14
C ARG A 224 1.39 11.93 1.86
N SER A 225 1.11 10.67 2.08
CA SER A 225 -0.07 10.24 2.84
C SER A 225 0.19 8.92 3.54
N SER A 226 -0.51 8.75 4.67
CA SER A 226 -0.65 7.49 5.38
C SER A 226 -2.11 7.06 5.32
N THR A 227 -2.37 5.79 5.04
CA THR A 227 -3.71 5.23 4.96
C THR A 227 -3.84 4.04 5.90
N VAL A 228 -4.90 4.03 6.70
CA VAL A 228 -5.36 2.87 7.45
C VAL A 228 -6.70 2.42 6.90
N PHE A 229 -6.80 1.13 6.63
CA PHE A 229 -7.98 0.52 6.03
C PHE A 229 -8.31 -0.77 6.78
N LEU A 230 -9.55 -0.88 7.25
CA LEU A 230 -10.08 -2.05 7.96
C LEU A 230 -11.27 -2.60 7.18
N MET A 231 -11.20 -3.85 6.75
CA MET A 231 -12.30 -4.52 6.06
C MET A 231 -12.83 -5.67 6.92
N SER A 232 -14.07 -5.53 7.35
CA SER A 232 -14.85 -6.60 8.00
C SER A 232 -15.74 -7.33 6.97
N GLU A 233 -16.61 -8.24 7.45
CA GLU A 233 -17.67 -8.85 6.62
C GLU A 233 -18.73 -7.83 6.17
N ARG A 234 -18.95 -6.76 6.94
CA ARG A 234 -20.10 -5.87 6.79
C ARG A 234 -19.73 -4.46 6.33
N HIS A 235 -18.53 -4.01 6.59
CA HIS A 235 -18.12 -2.65 6.28
C HIS A 235 -16.62 -2.53 6.04
N ILE A 236 -16.26 -1.44 5.40
CA ILE A 236 -14.90 -0.96 5.25
C ILE A 236 -14.78 0.36 5.98
N LYS A 237 -13.79 0.47 6.85
CA LYS A 237 -13.32 1.74 7.40
C LYS A 237 -12.06 2.15 6.65
N TYR A 238 -12.05 3.35 6.08
CA TYR A 238 -10.92 3.88 5.32
C TYR A 238 -10.57 5.26 5.86
N VAL A 239 -9.36 5.42 6.38
CA VAL A 239 -8.86 6.68 6.94
C VAL A 239 -7.56 7.05 6.26
N GLU A 240 -7.47 8.26 5.72
CA GLU A 240 -6.24 8.80 5.13
C GLU A 240 -5.81 10.06 5.85
N ARG A 241 -4.52 10.15 6.16
CA ARG A 241 -3.83 11.36 6.64
C ARG A 241 -2.90 11.86 5.55
N VAL A 242 -3.15 13.06 5.02
CA VAL A 242 -2.32 13.70 3.99
C VAL A 242 -1.43 14.73 4.65
N PHE A 243 -0.17 14.77 4.24
CA PHE A 243 0.86 15.68 4.76
C PHE A 243 1.24 16.69 3.66
N THR A 244 1.01 17.97 3.93
CA THR A 244 1.31 19.06 2.98
C THR A 244 1.84 20.26 3.76
N ASN A 245 3.03 20.73 3.41
CA ASN A 245 3.65 21.94 4.01
C ASN A 245 3.69 21.95 5.55
N GLY A 246 3.92 20.78 6.18
CA GLY A 246 3.94 20.64 7.63
C GLY A 246 2.56 20.51 8.29
N GLU A 247 1.47 20.62 7.51
CA GLU A 247 0.10 20.40 7.98
C GLU A 247 -0.35 18.96 7.71
N GLN A 248 -1.22 18.45 8.59
CA GLN A 248 -1.87 17.16 8.43
C GLN A 248 -3.37 17.34 8.28
N LYS A 249 -3.93 16.75 7.21
CA LYS A 249 -5.38 16.69 7.00
C LYS A 249 -5.83 15.24 7.02
N THR A 250 -6.88 14.94 7.79
CA THR A 250 -7.47 13.61 7.90
C THR A 250 -8.81 13.56 7.18
N SER A 251 -9.00 12.50 6.39
CA SER A 251 -10.28 12.15 5.76
C SER A 251 -10.67 10.75 6.18
N GLU A 252 -11.97 10.55 6.49
CA GLU A 252 -12.48 9.28 7.01
C GLU A 252 -13.74 8.88 6.25
N TYR A 253 -13.84 7.62 5.87
CA TYR A 253 -14.95 7.04 5.12
C TYR A 253 -15.37 5.71 5.73
N THR A 254 -16.67 5.45 5.70
CA THR A 254 -17.22 4.13 6.04
C THR A 254 -18.09 3.64 4.88
N ILE A 255 -17.82 2.46 4.38
CA ILE A 255 -18.55 1.82 3.28
C ILE A 255 -19.25 0.59 3.84
N SER A 256 -20.57 0.53 3.70
CA SER A 256 -21.34 -0.68 4.01
C SER A 256 -21.20 -1.69 2.88
N LEU A 257 -20.76 -2.90 3.18
CA LEU A 257 -20.73 -4.02 2.24
C LEU A 257 -22.08 -4.75 2.27
N GLN A 258 -22.60 -5.06 1.09
CA GLN A 258 -23.88 -5.77 0.91
C GLN A 258 -23.65 -7.27 0.71
#